data_e0bc666a0edd4fd551b240c2b2b763dd
#
_entry.id   e0bc666a0edd4fd551b240c2b2b763dd
#
_cell.length_a   1.000
_cell.length_b   1.000
_cell.length_c   1.000
_cell.angle_alpha   90.00
_cell.angle_beta   90.00
_cell.angle_gamma   90.00
#
_symmetry.space_group_name_H-M   'P 1'
#
loop_
_entity.id
_entity.type
_entity.pdbx_description
1 polymer ?
#
loop_
_entity_poly.entity_id
_entity_poly.type
_entity_poly.pdbx_seq_one_letter_code
_entity_poly.pdbx_strand_id
1 'polypeptide(L)' 'MMRSYEFFIQTERKHIDFINKVMEAYEGLGIVRTLDAKLGTIKIISTEFYAAQVRDVVEDLDANGVYAKITYEGPWKGVL' A
#
# COMPACT_ATOMS: atom_id res chain seq x y z
N MET A 1 -7.46 -15.23 -15.28
CA MET A 1 -6.26 -14.40 -15.04
C MET A 1 -6.59 -13.34 -14.01
N MET A 2 -5.77 -13.22 -12.99
CA MET A 2 -5.97 -12.20 -11.97
C MET A 2 -5.55 -10.83 -12.47
N ARG A 3 -6.35 -9.82 -12.16
CA ARG A 3 -6.01 -8.46 -12.51
C ARG A 3 -5.13 -7.82 -11.44
N SER A 4 -4.22 -6.98 -11.90
CA SER A 4 -3.45 -6.13 -10.99
C SER A 4 -4.37 -5.06 -10.38
N TYR A 5 -4.09 -4.70 -9.14
CA TYR A 5 -4.94 -3.83 -8.36
C TYR A 5 -4.05 -2.87 -7.59
N GLU A 6 -4.45 -1.63 -7.44
CA GLU A 6 -3.62 -0.63 -6.78
C GLU A 6 -4.34 0.08 -5.65
N PHE A 7 -3.54 0.53 -4.68
CA PHE A 7 -4.01 1.32 -3.55
C PHE A 7 -3.16 2.57 -3.47
N PHE A 8 -3.79 3.72 -3.39
CA PHE A 8 -3.09 4.96 -3.08
C PHE A 8 -3.24 5.17 -1.58
N ILE A 9 -2.11 5.38 -0.90
CA ILE A 9 -2.05 5.45 0.54
C ILE A 9 -1.48 6.80 0.96
N GLN A 10 -2.17 7.48 1.87
CA GLN A 10 -1.61 8.62 2.55
C GLN A 10 -1.02 8.14 3.87
N THR A 11 0.26 8.39 4.07
CA THR A 11 0.93 8.14 5.33
C THR A 11 1.80 9.35 5.66
N GLU A 12 2.78 9.19 6.53
CA GLU A 12 3.75 10.22 6.84
C GLU A 12 5.12 9.77 6.33
N ARG A 13 5.96 10.73 5.93
CA ARG A 13 7.31 10.44 5.42
C ARG A 13 8.06 9.45 6.32
N LYS A 14 7.98 9.67 7.63
CA LYS A 14 8.71 8.84 8.61
C LYS A 14 8.27 7.38 8.65
N HIS A 15 7.09 7.07 8.12
CA HIS A 15 6.55 5.69 8.13
C HIS A 15 6.75 4.94 6.83
N ILE A 16 7.18 5.61 5.76
CA ILE A 16 7.27 4.98 4.44
C ILE A 16 8.17 3.75 4.45
N ASP A 17 9.35 3.87 5.04
CA ASP A 17 10.29 2.75 5.09
C ASP A 17 9.73 1.57 5.89
N PHE A 18 9.07 1.86 7.00
CA PHE A 18 8.46 0.81 7.82
C PHE A 18 7.36 0.07 7.06
N ILE A 19 6.50 0.81 6.37
CA ILE A 19 5.42 0.20 5.57
C ILE A 19 6.01 -0.66 4.46
N ASN A 20 7.08 -0.19 3.82
CA ASN A 20 7.76 -0.96 2.78
C ASN A 20 8.26 -2.30 3.35
N LYS A 21 8.89 -2.27 4.52
CA LYS A 21 9.39 -3.48 5.17
C LYS A 21 8.29 -4.43 5.59
N VAL A 22 7.18 -3.90 6.08
CA VAL A 22 6.02 -4.72 6.44
C VAL A 22 5.48 -5.44 5.20
N MET A 23 5.33 -4.71 4.08
CA MET A 23 4.85 -5.31 2.85
C MET A 23 5.81 -6.37 2.30
N GLU A 24 7.11 -6.15 2.42
CA GLU A 24 8.11 -7.14 2.01
C GLU A 24 8.01 -8.43 2.84
N ALA A 25 7.66 -8.30 4.12
CA ALA A 25 7.50 -9.45 5.01
C ALA A 25 6.33 -10.34 4.60
N TYR A 26 5.32 -9.77 3.93
CA TYR A 26 4.22 -10.54 3.36
C TYR A 26 4.59 -10.89 1.92
N GLU A 27 5.32 -11.95 1.75
CA GLU A 27 5.86 -12.38 0.47
C GLU A 27 4.78 -12.43 -0.62
N GLY A 28 4.99 -11.65 -1.70
CA GLY A 28 4.07 -11.64 -2.84
C GLY A 28 2.77 -10.86 -2.66
N LEU A 29 2.60 -10.20 -1.51
CA LEU A 29 1.35 -9.47 -1.25
C LEU A 29 1.22 -8.21 -2.11
N GLY A 30 2.31 -7.49 -2.31
CA GLY A 30 2.29 -6.28 -3.13
C GLY A 30 3.63 -5.59 -3.20
N ILE A 31 3.71 -4.61 -4.09
CA ILE A 31 4.92 -3.80 -4.30
C ILE A 31 4.60 -2.37 -3.90
N VAL A 32 5.46 -1.78 -3.06
CA VAL A 32 5.31 -0.39 -2.64
C VAL A 32 6.11 0.52 -3.55
N ARG A 33 5.48 1.61 -3.98
CA ARG A 33 6.13 2.69 -4.74
C ARG A 33 5.88 4.00 -4.04
N THR A 34 6.93 4.77 -3.79
CA THR A 34 6.79 6.10 -3.21
C THR A 34 6.43 7.09 -4.31
N LEU A 35 5.30 7.77 -4.15
CA LEU A 35 4.85 8.78 -5.09
C LEU A 35 5.42 10.15 -4.74
N ASP A 36 5.34 10.51 -3.46
CA ASP A 36 5.90 11.76 -2.95
C ASP A 36 6.33 11.54 -1.50
N ALA A 37 7.63 11.48 -1.29
CA ALA A 37 8.18 11.20 0.04
C ALA A 37 7.87 12.32 1.04
N LYS A 38 7.91 13.57 0.61
CA LYS A 38 7.65 14.71 1.50
C LYS A 38 6.21 14.73 1.98
N LEU A 39 5.27 14.46 1.07
CA LEU A 39 3.86 14.43 1.41
C LEU A 39 3.42 13.12 2.04
N GLY A 40 4.26 12.11 2.03
CA GLY A 40 3.91 10.80 2.57
C GLY A 40 2.94 10.03 1.71
N THR A 41 2.96 10.23 0.39
CA THR A 41 2.06 9.50 -0.51
C THR A 41 2.78 8.33 -1.15
N ILE A 42 2.17 7.15 -1.04
CA ILE A 42 2.71 5.92 -1.62
C ILE A 42 1.61 5.20 -2.38
N LYS A 43 2.03 4.24 -3.19
CA LYS A 43 1.13 3.35 -3.91
C LYS A 43 1.54 1.91 -3.63
N ILE A 44 0.56 1.04 -3.43
CA ILE A 44 0.78 -0.40 -3.33
C ILE A 44 0.15 -1.04 -4.55
N ILE A 45 0.97 -1.77 -5.31
CA ILE A 45 0.49 -2.53 -6.48
C ILE A 45 0.39 -3.99 -6.06
N SER A 46 -0.79 -4.55 -6.18
CA SER A 46 -1.10 -5.91 -5.77
C SER A 46 -1.96 -6.58 -6.84
N THR A 47 -2.77 -7.54 -6.46
CA THR A 47 -3.76 -8.17 -7.33
C THR A 47 -5.12 -8.07 -6.67
N GLU A 48 -6.17 -8.20 -7.47
CA GLU A 48 -7.53 -8.21 -6.90
C GLU A 48 -7.74 -9.40 -5.96
N PHE A 49 -6.97 -10.50 -6.13
CA PHE A 49 -7.01 -11.64 -5.23
C PHE A 49 -6.55 -11.27 -3.82
N TYR A 50 -5.51 -10.45 -3.71
CA TYR A 50 -4.94 -10.04 -2.43
C TYR A 50 -5.49 -8.71 -1.90
N ALA A 51 -6.41 -8.08 -2.62
CA ALA A 51 -6.88 -6.74 -2.25
C ALA A 51 -7.42 -6.65 -0.83
N ALA A 52 -8.22 -7.63 -0.42
CA ALA A 52 -8.77 -7.64 0.94
C ALA A 52 -7.66 -7.74 2.00
N GLN A 53 -6.64 -8.56 1.74
CA GLN A 53 -5.53 -8.73 2.68
C GLN A 53 -4.68 -7.47 2.76
N VAL A 54 -4.42 -6.80 1.64
CA VAL A 54 -3.71 -5.51 1.65
C VAL A 54 -4.48 -4.49 2.46
N ARG A 55 -5.79 -4.43 2.26
CA ARG A 55 -6.65 -3.52 3.00
C ARG A 55 -6.56 -3.76 4.50
N ASP A 56 -6.60 -5.03 4.90
CA ASP A 56 -6.47 -5.40 6.32
C ASP A 56 -5.12 -5.00 6.90
N VAL A 57 -4.03 -5.19 6.16
CA VAL A 57 -2.69 -4.80 6.62
C VAL A 57 -2.62 -3.29 6.82
N VAL A 58 -3.14 -2.51 5.88
CA VAL A 58 -3.12 -1.05 5.98
C VAL A 58 -3.95 -0.58 7.18
N GLU A 59 -5.14 -1.15 7.37
CA GLU A 59 -6.00 -0.81 8.50
C GLU A 59 -5.37 -1.17 9.83
N ASP A 60 -4.68 -2.30 9.88
CA ASP A 60 -3.98 -2.75 11.08
C ASP A 60 -2.82 -1.81 11.44
N LEU A 61 -2.06 -1.36 10.43
CA LEU A 61 -1.00 -0.38 10.64
C LEU A 61 -1.57 0.90 11.27
N ASP A 62 -2.64 1.41 10.70
CA ASP A 62 -3.29 2.63 11.19
C ASP A 62 -3.79 2.46 12.63
N ALA A 63 -4.39 1.32 12.93
CA ALA A 63 -4.87 1.01 14.28
C ALA A 63 -3.75 0.91 15.30
N ASN A 64 -2.53 0.63 14.86
CA ASN A 64 -1.37 0.45 15.74
C ASN A 64 -0.40 1.65 15.72
N GLY A 65 -0.89 2.82 15.33
CA GLY A 65 -0.12 4.06 15.44
C GLY A 65 0.76 4.40 14.25
N VAL A 66 0.70 3.62 13.17
CA VAL A 66 1.40 3.93 11.92
C VAL A 66 0.35 4.49 10.96
N TYR A 67 0.19 5.80 10.95
CA TYR A 67 -0.83 6.44 10.13
C TYR A 67 -0.76 5.95 8.69
N ALA A 68 -1.85 5.38 8.21
CA ALA A 68 -1.96 4.90 6.84
C ALA A 68 -3.43 4.90 6.44
N LYS A 69 -3.75 5.63 5.38
CA LYS A 69 -5.13 5.78 4.93
C LYS A 69 -5.21 5.51 3.45
N ILE A 70 -6.10 4.61 3.06
CA ILE A 70 -6.39 4.36 1.65
C ILE A 70 -7.21 5.54 1.11
N THR A 71 -6.64 6.29 0.18
CA THR A 71 -7.32 7.43 -0.45
C THR A 71 -7.99 7.04 -1.76
N TYR A 72 -7.53 5.94 -2.37
CA TYR A 72 -8.11 5.39 -3.58
C TYR A 72 -7.69 3.94 -3.71
N GLU A 73 -8.56 3.10 -4.24
CA GLU A 73 -8.20 1.75 -4.66
C GLU A 73 -9.00 1.36 -5.89
N GLY A 74 -8.39 0.55 -6.74
CA GLY A 74 -9.02 0.09 -7.96
C GLY A 74 -8.07 -0.70 -8.85
N PRO A 75 -8.52 -1.11 -10.04
CA PRO A 75 -7.65 -1.81 -10.99
C PRO A 75 -6.43 -0.96 -11.32
N TRP A 76 -5.27 -1.62 -11.41
CA TRP A 76 -4.02 -0.93 -11.71
C TRP A 76 -4.06 -0.31 -13.10
N LYS A 77 -3.66 0.96 -13.19
CA LYS A 77 -3.72 1.73 -14.42
C LYS A 77 -2.47 1.64 -15.29
N GLY A 78 -1.54 0.78 -14.91
CA GLY A 78 -0.32 0.56 -15.69
C GLY A 78 0.80 1.56 -15.44
N VAL A 79 0.70 2.34 -14.38
CA VAL A 79 1.70 3.37 -14.04
C VAL A 79 2.47 2.92 -12.80
N LEU A 80 3.77 2.85 -12.92
CA LEU A 80 4.65 2.60 -11.78
C LEU A 80 4.99 3.91 -11.08
#